data_245bf53104516929ea9656318c56edf9
#
_entry.id   245bf53104516929ea9656318c56edf9
#
_cell.length_a   1.000
_cell.length_b   1.000
_cell.length_c   1.000
_cell.angle_alpha   90.00
_cell.angle_beta   90.00
_cell.angle_gamma   90.00
#
_symmetry.space_group_name_H-M   'P 1'
#
loop_
_entity.id
_entity.type
_entity.pdbx_description
1 polymer ?
#
loop_
_entity_poly.entity_id
_entity_poly.type
_entity_poly.pdbx_seq_one_letter_code
_entity_poly.pdbx_strand_id
1 'polypeptide(L)'
;MRQKVVERNGIRVVEDCYNAGPDSMKAAIKAFGSMKRPAKGASRKIFVMGDMLELGEYSQQAHYEAGQYAAREDIDIIFCYGAESLAASQGAREACSGKNEKDIRYFTDKEEMTLSLLSLVRKGDILWFKASRGMKLEEVLSRLYERF
;
A
#
# COMPACT_ATOMS: atom_id res chain seq x y z
N MET A 1 6.28 7.70 14.64
CA MET A 1 5.66 7.54 14.61
C MET A 1 4.98 6.92 14.39
N ARG A 2 4.11 6.88 13.92
CA ARG A 2 3.35 6.22 14.29
C ARG A 2 2.26 5.92 13.46
N GLN A 3 1.68 4.73 13.58
CA GLN A 3 0.49 4.32 12.89
C GLN A 3 -0.70 5.05 13.48
N LYS A 4 -1.58 5.50 12.64
CA LYS A 4 -2.80 6.16 13.05
C LYS A 4 -3.95 5.54 12.27
N VAL A 5 -5.01 5.15 12.97
CA VAL A 5 -6.18 4.55 12.32
C VAL A 5 -7.29 5.59 12.24
N VAL A 6 -7.81 5.78 11.05
CA VAL A 6 -8.88 6.75 10.77
C VAL A 6 -10.04 6.00 10.16
N GLU A 7 -11.25 6.30 10.63
CA GLU A 7 -12.46 5.75 10.04
C GLU A 7 -13.34 6.87 9.54
N ARG A 8 -13.75 6.80 8.29
CA ARG A 8 -14.57 7.82 7.66
C ARG A 8 -15.56 7.16 6.72
N ASN A 9 -16.84 7.39 6.99
CA ASN A 9 -17.92 6.96 6.09
C ASN A 9 -17.80 5.51 5.62
N GLY A 10 -17.40 4.63 6.53
CA GLY A 10 -17.35 3.20 6.25
C GLY A 10 -16.04 2.72 5.65
N ILE A 11 -15.04 3.59 5.50
CA ILE A 11 -13.70 3.14 5.14
C ILE A 11 -12.79 3.26 6.35
N ARG A 12 -11.81 2.36 6.43
CA ARG A 12 -10.82 2.37 7.50
C ARG A 12 -9.45 2.55 6.87
N VAL A 13 -8.67 3.50 7.38
CA VAL A 13 -7.36 3.81 6.83
C VAL A 13 -6.32 3.76 7.93
N VAL A 14 -5.24 3.02 7.69
CA VAL A 14 -4.08 3.01 8.57
C VAL A 14 -3.04 3.93 7.93
N GLU A 15 -2.74 5.03 8.60
CA GLU A 15 -1.73 5.98 8.16
C GLU A 15 -0.40 5.62 8.79
N ASP A 16 0.56 5.22 7.96
CA ASP A 16 1.85 4.74 8.40
C ASP A 16 2.92 5.33 7.48
N CYS A 17 2.89 6.67 7.34
CA CYS A 17 3.65 7.39 6.32
C CYS A 17 4.83 8.16 6.88
N TYR A 18 5.22 7.88 8.11
CA TYR A 18 6.28 8.64 8.74
C TYR A 18 7.66 8.11 8.38
N ASN A 19 7.81 6.79 8.38
CA ASN A 19 9.10 6.17 8.15
C ASN A 19 8.90 4.80 7.53
N ALA A 20 9.78 4.41 6.63
CA ALA A 20 9.69 3.10 6.01
C ALA A 20 11.10 2.57 5.72
N GLY A 21 11.39 1.42 6.26
CA GLY A 21 12.58 0.66 5.95
C GLY A 21 12.17 -0.77 5.66
N PRO A 22 13.11 -1.63 5.26
CA PRO A 22 12.77 -3.00 4.88
C PRO A 22 12.04 -3.78 5.98
N ASP A 23 12.53 -3.68 7.22
CA ASP A 23 11.92 -4.43 8.32
C ASP A 23 10.54 -3.88 8.68
N SER A 24 10.39 -2.56 8.76
CA SER A 24 9.11 -1.98 9.11
C SER A 24 8.09 -2.15 7.99
N MET A 25 8.53 -2.15 6.74
CA MET A 25 7.65 -2.43 5.62
C MET A 25 7.13 -3.86 5.68
N LYS A 26 8.02 -4.82 5.91
CA LYS A 26 7.62 -6.21 6.03
C LYS A 26 6.66 -6.42 7.19
N ALA A 27 6.93 -5.78 8.33
CA ALA A 27 6.06 -5.89 9.49
C ALA A 27 4.66 -5.33 9.21
N ALA A 28 4.59 -4.19 8.51
CA ALA A 28 3.31 -3.58 8.16
C ALA A 28 2.52 -4.49 7.22
N ILE A 29 3.19 -5.06 6.25
CA ILE A 29 2.55 -5.96 5.28
C ILE A 29 1.96 -7.18 6.01
N LYS A 30 2.73 -7.77 6.93
CA LYS A 30 2.25 -8.91 7.69
C LYS A 30 1.08 -8.53 8.59
N ALA A 31 1.17 -7.38 9.25
CA ALA A 31 0.09 -6.92 10.12
C ALA A 31 -1.19 -6.71 9.33
N PHE A 32 -1.07 -6.09 8.15
CA PHE A 32 -2.23 -5.84 7.32
C PHE A 32 -2.83 -7.15 6.81
N GLY A 33 -1.97 -8.07 6.39
CA GLY A 33 -2.43 -9.38 5.93
C GLY A 33 -3.20 -10.15 6.99
N SER A 34 -2.85 -9.93 8.26
CA SER A 34 -3.49 -10.61 9.38
C SER A 34 -4.74 -9.92 9.90
N MET A 35 -5.02 -8.71 9.44
CA MET A 35 -6.20 -7.98 9.91
C MET A 35 -7.47 -8.66 9.44
N LYS A 36 -8.43 -8.72 10.34
CA LYS A 36 -9.73 -9.29 9.99
C LYS A 36 -10.56 -8.30 9.20
N ARG A 37 -11.35 -8.81 8.28
CA ARG A 37 -12.24 -7.99 7.47
C ARG A 37 -13.51 -7.74 8.27
N PRO A 38 -13.88 -6.47 8.50
CA PRO A 38 -15.05 -6.16 9.34
C PRO A 38 -16.37 -6.55 8.71
N ALA A 39 -16.45 -6.52 7.37
CA ALA A 39 -17.68 -6.85 6.69
C ALA A 39 -17.44 -8.04 5.77
N LYS A 40 -18.13 -9.16 6.03
CA LYS A 40 -17.95 -10.36 5.24
C LYS A 40 -18.32 -10.11 3.79
N GLY A 41 -17.41 -10.44 2.89
CA GLY A 41 -17.66 -10.36 1.46
C GLY A 41 -17.66 -8.96 0.89
N ALA A 42 -17.61 -7.93 1.72
CA ALA A 42 -17.67 -6.55 1.25
C ALA A 42 -16.39 -5.77 1.50
N SER A 43 -15.52 -6.26 2.38
CA SER A 43 -14.28 -5.55 2.71
C SER A 43 -13.17 -5.97 1.78
N ARG A 44 -12.47 -4.98 1.22
CA ARG A 44 -11.26 -5.23 0.45
C ARG A 44 -10.09 -4.60 1.18
N LYS A 45 -8.94 -5.22 1.10
CA LYS A 45 -7.71 -4.71 1.68
C LYS A 45 -6.85 -4.12 0.58
N ILE A 46 -6.54 -2.85 0.70
CA ILE A 46 -5.75 -2.09 -0.27
C ILE A 46 -4.49 -1.60 0.40
N PHE A 47 -3.33 -2.05 -0.06
CA PHE A 47 -2.05 -1.61 0.48
C PHE A 47 -1.43 -0.61 -0.47
N VAL A 48 -1.11 0.59 0.02
CA VAL A 48 -0.47 1.63 -0.77
C VAL A 48 0.96 1.77 -0.28
N MET A 49 1.90 1.31 -1.09
CA MET A 49 3.31 1.29 -0.79
C MET A 49 4.02 2.38 -1.57
N GLY A 50 4.70 3.28 -0.87
CA GLY A 50 5.58 4.23 -1.54
C GLY A 50 7.03 3.85 -1.31
N ASP A 51 7.94 4.59 -1.93
CA ASP A 51 9.36 4.27 -1.85
C ASP A 51 9.88 4.29 -0.43
N MET A 52 10.78 3.34 -0.15
CA MET A 52 11.65 3.38 1.02
C MET A 52 12.91 4.10 0.58
N LEU A 53 13.13 5.31 1.10
CA LEU A 53 14.22 6.16 0.63
C LEU A 53 15.53 5.83 1.37
N GLU A 54 16.63 6.24 0.77
CA GLU A 54 17.97 6.18 1.38
C GLU A 54 18.48 4.75 1.62
N LEU A 55 18.05 3.81 0.80
CA LEU A 55 18.55 2.43 0.92
C LEU A 55 19.80 2.16 0.07
N GLY A 56 20.16 3.09 -0.81
CA GLY A 56 21.31 2.91 -1.64
C GLY A 56 21.19 1.69 -2.53
N GLU A 57 22.27 0.90 -2.58
CA GLU A 57 22.28 -0.28 -3.45
C GLU A 57 21.34 -1.39 -3.02
N TYR A 58 20.85 -1.33 -1.79
CA TYR A 58 19.87 -2.32 -1.31
C TYR A 58 18.45 -2.04 -1.78
N SER A 59 18.23 -0.89 -2.40
CA SER A 59 16.87 -0.43 -2.70
C SER A 59 16.11 -1.39 -3.59
N GLN A 60 16.71 -1.82 -4.68
CA GLN A 60 16.02 -2.69 -5.64
C GLN A 60 15.60 -4.01 -4.99
N GLN A 61 16.52 -4.64 -4.28
CA GLN A 61 16.26 -5.91 -3.63
C GLN A 61 15.17 -5.76 -2.54
N ALA A 62 15.28 -4.70 -1.74
CA ALA A 62 14.33 -4.49 -0.64
C ALA A 62 12.92 -4.24 -1.17
N HIS A 63 12.80 -3.44 -2.23
CA HIS A 63 11.50 -3.17 -2.82
C HIS A 63 10.91 -4.41 -3.50
N TYR A 64 11.75 -5.15 -4.20
CA TYR A 64 11.30 -6.37 -4.85
C TYR A 64 10.74 -7.36 -3.82
N GLU A 65 11.46 -7.56 -2.73
CA GLU A 65 11.01 -8.45 -1.67
C GLU A 65 9.74 -7.97 -0.99
N ALA A 66 9.63 -6.65 -0.79
CA ALA A 66 8.42 -6.08 -0.20
C ALA A 66 7.20 -6.41 -1.06
N GLY A 67 7.36 -6.30 -2.38
CA GLY A 67 6.28 -6.66 -3.30
C GLY A 67 5.91 -8.13 -3.20
N GLN A 68 6.91 -8.99 -3.12
CA GLN A 68 6.65 -10.43 -2.96
C GLN A 68 5.88 -10.72 -1.67
N TYR A 69 6.29 -10.08 -0.56
CA TYR A 69 5.60 -10.28 0.70
C TYR A 69 4.14 -9.84 0.61
N ALA A 70 3.91 -8.67 0.01
CA ALA A 70 2.55 -8.15 -0.10
C ALA A 70 1.66 -9.09 -0.93
N ALA A 71 2.20 -9.62 -2.02
CA ALA A 71 1.45 -10.51 -2.89
C ALA A 71 1.10 -11.84 -2.22
N ARG A 72 1.88 -12.25 -1.22
CA ARG A 72 1.67 -13.52 -0.52
C ARG A 72 0.73 -13.39 0.68
N GLU A 73 0.41 -12.16 1.08
CA GLU A 73 -0.47 -11.94 2.21
C GLU A 73 -1.92 -11.79 1.75
N ASP A 74 -2.83 -11.77 2.70
CA ASP A 74 -4.26 -11.58 2.42
C ASP A 74 -4.52 -10.10 2.17
N ILE A 75 -4.11 -9.63 1.01
CA ILE A 75 -4.27 -8.24 0.54
C ILE A 75 -4.80 -8.32 -0.87
N ASP A 76 -5.85 -7.58 -1.17
CA ASP A 76 -6.53 -7.71 -2.47
C ASP A 76 -5.93 -6.83 -3.55
N ILE A 77 -5.53 -5.63 -3.19
CA ILE A 77 -5.08 -4.62 -4.16
C ILE A 77 -3.80 -3.99 -3.62
N ILE A 78 -2.79 -3.90 -4.48
CA ILE A 78 -1.48 -3.34 -4.11
C ILE A 78 -1.16 -2.19 -5.04
N PHE A 79 -0.97 -1.00 -4.46
CA PHE A 79 -0.52 0.18 -5.18
C PHE A 79 0.95 0.40 -4.84
N CYS A 80 1.76 0.58 -5.87
CA CYS A 80 3.19 0.85 -5.73
C CYS A 80 3.48 2.21 -6.33
N TYR A 81 4.04 3.12 -5.54
CA TYR A 81 4.26 4.49 -5.98
C TYR A 81 5.71 4.92 -5.80
N GLY A 82 6.31 5.42 -6.87
CA GLY A 82 7.65 5.98 -6.85
C GLY A 82 8.62 5.20 -7.73
N ALA A 83 9.74 5.82 -8.04
CA ALA A 83 10.72 5.20 -8.94
C ALA A 83 11.25 3.89 -8.39
N GLU A 84 11.53 3.83 -7.08
CA GLU A 84 12.06 2.63 -6.45
C GLU A 84 11.03 1.53 -6.37
N SER A 85 9.75 1.89 -6.27
CA SER A 85 8.66 0.94 -6.11
C SER A 85 8.31 0.18 -7.38
N LEU A 86 8.95 0.52 -8.49
CA LEU A 86 8.84 -0.31 -9.70
C LEU A 86 9.25 -1.75 -9.36
N ALA A 87 10.36 -1.91 -8.63
CA ALA A 87 10.83 -3.24 -8.23
C ALA A 87 9.80 -3.95 -7.37
N ALA A 88 9.09 -3.22 -6.49
CA ALA A 88 8.03 -3.81 -5.68
C ALA A 88 6.90 -4.33 -6.55
N SER A 89 6.49 -3.57 -7.55
CA SER A 89 5.42 -4.01 -8.45
C SER A 89 5.84 -5.26 -9.23
N GLN A 90 7.11 -5.34 -9.62
CA GLN A 90 7.63 -6.52 -10.31
C GLN A 90 7.63 -7.74 -9.40
N GLY A 91 8.09 -7.58 -8.16
CA GLY A 91 8.11 -8.67 -7.19
C GLY A 91 6.71 -9.18 -6.90
N ALA A 92 5.75 -8.26 -6.76
CA ALA A 92 4.37 -8.63 -6.49
C ALA A 92 3.77 -9.42 -7.66
N ARG A 93 4.00 -8.94 -8.88
CA ARG A 93 3.47 -9.62 -10.05
C ARG A 93 4.04 -11.02 -10.22
N GLU A 94 5.33 -11.19 -9.98
CA GLU A 94 5.95 -12.50 -10.07
C GLU A 94 5.41 -13.45 -9.02
N ALA A 95 5.19 -12.95 -7.81
CA ALA A 95 4.72 -13.80 -6.72
C ALA A 95 3.29 -14.27 -6.92
N CYS A 96 2.46 -13.52 -7.66
CA CYS A 96 1.08 -13.94 -7.90
C CYS A 96 0.85 -14.53 -9.28
N SER A 97 1.92 -14.80 -10.01
CA SER A 97 1.83 -15.38 -11.34
C SER A 97 1.13 -16.76 -11.28
N GLY A 98 0.08 -16.92 -12.03
CA GLY A 98 -0.61 -18.20 -12.19
C GLY A 98 -1.72 -18.50 -11.19
N LYS A 99 -1.62 -18.01 -9.96
CA LYS A 99 -2.64 -18.26 -8.94
C LYS A 99 -2.79 -17.04 -8.07
N ASN A 100 -3.97 -16.86 -7.49
CA ASN A 100 -4.24 -15.77 -6.55
C ASN A 100 -3.86 -14.42 -7.12
N GLU A 101 -4.25 -14.19 -8.36
CA GLU A 101 -3.97 -12.91 -9.00
C GLU A 101 -4.55 -11.78 -8.20
N LYS A 102 -3.75 -10.74 -8.01
CA LYS A 102 -4.17 -9.54 -7.30
C LYS A 102 -4.11 -8.36 -8.24
N ASP A 103 -4.82 -7.31 -7.87
CA ASP A 103 -4.79 -6.06 -8.61
C ASP A 103 -3.54 -5.30 -8.18
N ILE A 104 -2.54 -5.28 -9.04
CA ILE A 104 -1.25 -4.63 -8.74
C ILE A 104 -1.10 -3.45 -9.69
N ARG A 105 -0.96 -2.25 -9.14
CA ARG A 105 -0.86 -1.03 -9.92
C ARG A 105 0.41 -0.27 -9.56
N TYR A 106 1.05 0.29 -10.57
CA TYR A 106 2.28 1.02 -10.39
C TYR A 106 2.13 2.44 -10.93
N PHE A 107 2.63 3.42 -10.17
CA PHE A 107 2.53 4.83 -10.53
C PHE A 107 3.84 5.54 -10.25
N THR A 108 4.22 6.45 -11.14
CA THR A 108 5.28 7.41 -10.88
C THR A 108 4.72 8.80 -10.61
N ASP A 109 3.46 9.03 -10.96
CA ASP A 109 2.81 10.32 -10.77
C ASP A 109 1.80 10.22 -9.62
N LYS A 110 2.01 11.03 -8.60
CA LYS A 110 1.16 11.00 -7.40
C LYS A 110 -0.29 11.35 -7.73
N GLU A 111 -0.49 12.29 -8.65
CA GLU A 111 -1.84 12.71 -9.02
C GLU A 111 -2.60 11.55 -9.68
N GLU A 112 -1.94 10.85 -10.60
CA GLU A 112 -2.56 9.69 -11.24
C GLU A 112 -2.93 8.63 -10.23
N MET A 113 -2.05 8.36 -9.29
CA MET A 113 -2.34 7.37 -8.24
C MET A 113 -3.52 7.83 -7.40
N THR A 114 -3.54 9.11 -7.04
CA THR A 114 -4.62 9.67 -6.22
C THR A 114 -5.96 9.49 -6.92
N LEU A 115 -6.02 9.84 -8.21
CA LEU A 115 -7.27 9.73 -8.97
C LEU A 115 -7.71 8.27 -9.07
N SER A 116 -6.76 7.35 -9.25
CA SER A 116 -7.07 5.93 -9.29
C SER A 116 -7.66 5.46 -7.96
N LEU A 117 -7.08 5.89 -6.84
CA LEU A 117 -7.61 5.54 -5.53
C LEU A 117 -9.01 6.12 -5.32
N LEU A 118 -9.21 7.38 -5.69
CA LEU A 118 -10.50 8.03 -5.48
C LEU A 118 -11.63 7.34 -6.24
N SER A 119 -11.32 6.79 -7.42
CA SER A 119 -12.34 6.09 -8.18
C SER A 119 -12.52 4.64 -7.73
N LEU A 120 -11.51 4.07 -7.06
CA LEU A 120 -11.55 2.66 -6.64
C LEU A 120 -12.16 2.46 -5.27
N VAL A 121 -11.81 3.31 -4.31
CA VAL A 121 -12.16 3.13 -2.90
C VAL A 121 -13.66 3.25 -2.70
N ARG A 122 -14.20 2.35 -1.91
CA ARG A 122 -15.63 2.33 -1.61
C ARG A 122 -15.84 1.87 -0.16
N LYS A 123 -17.05 2.10 0.30
CA LYS A 123 -17.46 1.73 1.65
C LYS A 123 -17.14 0.26 1.91
N GLY A 124 -16.57 -0.02 3.06
CA GLY A 124 -16.16 -1.36 3.47
C GLY A 124 -14.67 -1.60 3.27
N ASP A 125 -13.99 -0.78 2.48
CA ASP A 125 -12.57 -0.98 2.21
C ASP A 125 -11.70 -0.64 3.42
N ILE A 126 -10.58 -1.35 3.52
CA ILE A 126 -9.53 -1.08 4.51
C ILE A 126 -8.27 -0.77 3.72
N LEU A 127 -7.63 0.35 4.05
CA LEU A 127 -6.42 0.77 3.37
C LEU A 127 -5.27 0.92 4.37
N TRP A 128 -4.06 0.60 3.91
CA TRP A 128 -2.85 0.84 4.69
C TRP A 128 -1.87 1.59 3.81
N PHE A 129 -1.44 2.77 4.24
CA PHE A 129 -0.49 3.60 3.52
C PHE A 129 0.85 3.56 4.22
N LYS A 130 1.91 3.15 3.51
CA LYS A 130 3.25 3.12 4.09
C LYS A 130 4.30 3.55 3.09
N ALA A 131 5.12 4.50 3.48
CA ALA A 131 6.23 5.00 2.66
C ALA A 131 7.16 5.82 3.53
N SER A 132 8.33 6.14 3.01
CA SER A 132 9.20 7.11 3.66
C SER A 132 8.51 8.47 3.67
N ARG A 133 8.83 9.25 4.69
CA ARG A 133 8.22 10.57 4.88
C ARG A 133 8.36 11.47 3.66
N GLY A 134 9.52 11.39 3.00
CA GLY A 134 9.77 12.22 1.81
C GLY A 134 8.83 11.98 0.65
N MET A 135 8.10 10.86 0.66
CA MET A 135 7.13 10.57 -0.40
C MET A 135 5.84 11.38 -0.24
N LYS A 136 5.62 11.94 0.94
CA LYS A 136 4.50 12.85 1.21
C LYS A 136 3.14 12.24 0.87
N LEU A 137 2.91 11.02 1.32
CA LEU A 137 1.63 10.35 1.09
C LEU A 137 0.48 11.02 1.83
N GLU A 138 0.78 11.91 2.78
CA GLU A 138 -0.24 12.73 3.42
C GLU A 138 -1.05 13.54 2.41
N GLU A 139 -0.43 13.91 1.30
CA GLU A 139 -1.13 14.64 0.26
C GLU A 139 -2.22 13.79 -0.38
N VAL A 140 -1.93 12.51 -0.55
CA VAL A 140 -2.91 11.56 -1.07
C VAL A 140 -4.03 11.35 -0.05
N LEU A 141 -3.64 11.19 1.23
CA LEU A 141 -4.61 10.98 2.30
C LEU A 141 -5.57 12.17 2.42
N SER A 142 -5.06 13.39 2.30
CA SER A 142 -5.92 14.56 2.36
C SER A 142 -6.99 14.55 1.28
N ARG A 143 -6.61 14.19 0.07
CA ARG A 143 -7.55 14.09 -1.04
C ARG A 143 -8.60 13.00 -0.78
N LEU A 144 -8.15 11.89 -0.24
CA LEU A 144 -9.05 10.78 0.08
C LEU A 144 -10.09 11.21 1.11
N TYR A 145 -9.63 11.92 2.15
CA TYR A 145 -10.54 12.35 3.22
C TYR A 145 -11.50 13.46 2.79
N GLU A 146 -11.12 14.26 1.81
CA GLU A 146 -12.04 15.24 1.24
C GLU A 146 -13.22 14.54 0.55
N ARG A 147 -12.96 13.40 -0.06
CA ARG A 147 -13.97 12.65 -0.76
C ARG A 147 -14.88 11.88 0.20
N PHE A 148 -14.31 11.35 1.23
CA PHE A 148 -15.01 10.52 2.20
C PHE A 148 -15.08 11.20 3.56
#